data_56391da0dfb344ab1904acba906fb391
#
_entry.id   56391da0dfb344ab1904acba906fb391
#
_cell.length_a   1.000
_cell.length_b   1.000
_cell.length_c   1.000
_cell.angle_alpha   90.00
_cell.angle_beta   90.00
_cell.angle_gamma   90.00
#
_symmetry.space_group_name_H-M   'P 1'
#
loop_
_entity.id
_entity.type
_entity.pdbx_description
1 polymer ?
#
loop_
_entity_poly.entity_id
_entity_poly.type
_entity_poly.pdbx_seq_one_letter_code
_entity_poly.pdbx_strand_id
1 'polypeptide(L)'
;MKKLFSTIVALTATIAMLAQGWPAQYDGVMLQGFYWDSYSDTKWTKLTNQADELARYFDLIWIPQSGNCGGTSMGYNPMYQFTDYNSSFGNEQQLRTMINTFKAKGLGTIADVVINHHKDTKDWVVFQREEYNGKVYELLSTDVCKNDDGGKTKAFCDTKGWSMSANNDTGEDWDGFRDLDHNSANVQYYCNGYIDFLLNDLGYTGLRYDMVKGYASRFTGMYNSQNAVQFSVGENWDGYWPNLKTWIDGTKVDGVIQSAAFDFPFRYTARDVVNNKDWRKLADQSLAR
;
A
#
# COMPACT_ATOMS: atom_id res chain seq x y z
N MET A 1 14.20 -50.17 -44.22
CA MET A 1 14.07 -48.72 -44.06
C MET A 1 13.39 -48.46 -42.75
N LYS A 2 14.15 -48.14 -41.72
CA LYS A 2 13.62 -47.82 -40.36
C LYS A 2 13.46 -46.31 -40.31
N LYS A 3 12.21 -45.83 -40.16
CA LYS A 3 11.91 -44.42 -39.90
C LYS A 3 12.21 -44.07 -38.44
N LEU A 4 13.18 -43.23 -38.20
CA LEU A 4 13.49 -42.64 -36.92
C LEU A 4 12.47 -41.51 -36.67
N PHE A 5 11.55 -41.70 -35.73
CA PHE A 5 10.74 -40.60 -35.21
C PHE A 5 11.54 -39.84 -34.15
N SER A 6 11.94 -38.63 -34.49
CA SER A 6 12.58 -37.70 -33.57
C SER A 6 11.50 -36.95 -32.80
N THR A 7 11.26 -37.34 -31.56
CA THR A 7 10.35 -36.60 -30.65
C THR A 7 11.09 -35.40 -30.10
N ILE A 8 10.76 -34.19 -30.60
CA ILE A 8 11.21 -32.95 -30.04
C ILE A 8 10.36 -32.69 -28.79
N VAL A 9 10.93 -32.91 -27.61
CA VAL A 9 10.34 -32.46 -26.35
C VAL A 9 10.65 -30.95 -26.23
N ALA A 10 9.64 -30.13 -26.51
CA ALA A 10 9.70 -28.71 -26.23
C ALA A 10 9.63 -28.53 -24.70
N LEU A 11 10.78 -28.25 -24.09
CA LEU A 11 10.87 -27.85 -22.69
C LEU A 11 10.37 -26.39 -22.63
N THR A 12 9.07 -26.21 -22.35
CA THR A 12 8.55 -24.90 -21.96
C THR A 12 9.07 -24.59 -20.56
N ALA A 13 10.20 -23.89 -20.51
CA ALA A 13 10.62 -23.23 -19.28
C ALA A 13 9.59 -22.13 -18.96
N THR A 14 8.65 -22.44 -18.07
CA THR A 14 7.88 -21.40 -17.36
C THR A 14 8.90 -20.64 -16.54
N ILE A 15 9.39 -19.50 -17.07
CA ILE A 15 10.07 -18.50 -16.25
C ILE A 15 8.97 -18.03 -15.27
N ALA A 16 9.04 -18.50 -14.03
CA ALA A 16 8.32 -17.85 -12.95
C ALA A 16 8.80 -16.39 -12.99
N MET A 17 7.96 -15.48 -13.46
CA MET A 17 8.19 -14.06 -13.27
C MET A 17 8.18 -13.87 -11.76
N LEU A 18 9.38 -13.76 -11.19
CA LEU A 18 9.53 -13.34 -9.81
C LEU A 18 8.87 -11.98 -9.72
N ALA A 19 7.91 -11.84 -8.84
CA ALA A 19 7.24 -10.57 -8.58
C ALA A 19 8.33 -9.54 -8.26
N GLN A 20 8.43 -8.50 -9.09
CA GLN A 20 9.44 -7.44 -8.92
C GLN A 20 8.85 -6.21 -8.24
N GLY A 21 7.71 -6.37 -7.58
CA GLY A 21 6.97 -5.26 -6.97
C GLY A 21 6.38 -4.26 -7.98
N TRP A 22 7.01 -4.07 -9.12
CA TRP A 22 6.46 -3.37 -10.29
C TRP A 22 7.04 -4.00 -11.57
N PRO A 23 6.21 -4.35 -12.57
CA PRO A 23 6.70 -5.03 -13.77
C PRO A 23 7.75 -4.20 -14.50
N ALA A 24 8.86 -4.84 -14.87
CA ALA A 24 9.90 -4.18 -15.66
C ALA A 24 9.32 -3.73 -17.01
N GLN A 25 9.67 -2.53 -17.45
CA GLN A 25 9.23 -1.94 -18.74
C GLN A 25 7.70 -1.81 -18.83
N TYR A 26 7.01 -1.65 -17.69
CA TYR A 26 5.59 -1.33 -17.70
C TYR A 26 5.38 0.07 -18.27
N ASP A 27 4.64 0.14 -19.37
CA ASP A 27 4.36 1.38 -20.14
C ASP A 27 2.97 1.94 -19.88
N GLY A 28 2.22 1.33 -18.96
CA GLY A 28 0.89 1.78 -18.58
C GLY A 28 0.90 3.04 -17.70
N VAL A 29 -0.22 3.74 -17.72
CA VAL A 29 -0.43 4.98 -16.96
C VAL A 29 -1.33 4.71 -15.77
N MET A 30 -0.88 5.12 -14.57
CA MET A 30 -1.69 5.07 -13.35
C MET A 30 -2.27 6.46 -13.04
N LEU A 31 -3.60 6.52 -12.87
CA LEU A 31 -4.32 7.69 -12.39
C LEU A 31 -4.41 7.64 -10.86
N GLN A 32 -4.11 8.74 -10.17
CA GLN A 32 -4.63 8.97 -8.82
C GLN A 32 -6.11 9.37 -8.96
N GLY A 33 -7.01 8.45 -8.61
CA GLY A 33 -8.45 8.58 -8.84
C GLY A 33 -9.18 9.48 -7.83
N PHE A 34 -8.45 10.28 -7.06
CA PHE A 34 -8.99 11.15 -6.02
C PHE A 34 -8.08 12.35 -5.74
N TYR A 35 -8.61 13.32 -5.01
CA TYR A 35 -7.86 14.43 -4.42
C TYR A 35 -8.33 14.64 -2.98
N TRP A 36 -7.60 15.45 -2.22
CA TRP A 36 -7.92 15.69 -0.80
C TRP A 36 -9.33 16.28 -0.64
N ASP A 37 -10.10 15.73 0.30
CA ASP A 37 -11.51 16.06 0.58
C ASP A 37 -12.50 15.75 -0.57
N SER A 38 -12.13 14.90 -1.52
CA SER A 38 -12.96 14.53 -2.68
C SER A 38 -14.12 13.58 -2.35
N TYR A 39 -14.66 13.61 -1.13
CA TYR A 39 -15.69 12.68 -0.63
C TYR A 39 -16.93 12.57 -1.54
N SER A 40 -17.32 13.67 -2.17
CA SER A 40 -18.46 13.70 -3.09
C SER A 40 -18.11 13.30 -4.51
N ASP A 41 -16.87 13.51 -4.91
CA ASP A 41 -16.44 13.34 -6.31
C ASP A 41 -15.83 11.96 -6.56
N THR A 42 -15.28 11.32 -5.51
CA THR A 42 -14.65 10.01 -5.58
C THR A 42 -15.57 8.88 -5.07
N LYS A 43 -16.89 9.05 -5.13
CA LYS A 43 -17.83 7.96 -4.77
C LYS A 43 -17.59 6.75 -5.67
N TRP A 44 -17.63 5.54 -5.10
CA TRP A 44 -17.47 4.29 -5.84
C TRP A 44 -18.42 4.20 -7.02
N THR A 45 -19.67 4.67 -6.84
CA THR A 45 -20.66 4.71 -7.92
C THR A 45 -20.32 5.71 -9.02
N LYS A 46 -19.73 6.87 -8.68
CA LYS A 46 -19.29 7.84 -9.69
C LYS A 46 -18.13 7.30 -10.52
N LEU A 47 -17.12 6.73 -9.87
CA LEU A 47 -15.98 6.10 -10.54
C LEU A 47 -16.44 4.93 -11.42
N THR A 48 -17.37 4.10 -10.94
CA THR A 48 -17.97 3.03 -11.75
C THR A 48 -18.59 3.56 -13.04
N ASN A 49 -19.32 4.65 -12.97
CA ASN A 49 -19.97 5.26 -14.14
C ASN A 49 -18.98 5.87 -15.14
N GLN A 50 -17.76 6.16 -14.72
CA GLN A 50 -16.68 6.69 -15.55
C GLN A 50 -15.78 5.60 -16.14
N ALA A 51 -16.03 4.32 -15.84
CA ALA A 51 -15.14 3.22 -16.17
C ALA A 51 -14.80 3.11 -17.65
N ASP A 52 -15.76 3.36 -18.56
CA ASP A 52 -15.53 3.33 -20.01
C ASP A 52 -14.59 4.43 -20.48
N GLU A 53 -14.67 5.60 -19.88
CA GLU A 53 -13.80 6.72 -20.22
C GLU A 53 -12.40 6.53 -19.61
N LEU A 54 -12.33 6.16 -18.32
CA LEU A 54 -11.07 5.94 -17.61
C LEU A 54 -10.22 4.86 -18.28
N ALA A 55 -10.82 3.74 -18.68
CA ALA A 55 -10.11 2.64 -19.34
C ALA A 55 -9.58 2.96 -20.74
N ARG A 56 -9.93 4.11 -21.33
CA ARG A 56 -9.34 4.56 -22.60
C ARG A 56 -7.97 5.20 -22.45
N TYR A 57 -7.69 5.72 -21.27
CA TYR A 57 -6.51 6.57 -21.03
C TYR A 57 -5.58 6.05 -19.94
N PHE A 58 -6.09 5.15 -19.09
CA PHE A 58 -5.36 4.64 -17.93
C PHE A 58 -5.41 3.13 -17.88
N ASP A 59 -4.33 2.54 -17.39
CA ASP A 59 -4.19 1.10 -17.17
C ASP A 59 -4.40 0.73 -15.70
N LEU A 60 -4.11 1.67 -14.81
CA LEU A 60 -4.28 1.53 -13.37
C LEU A 60 -4.96 2.76 -12.80
N ILE A 61 -5.76 2.56 -11.74
CA ILE A 61 -6.33 3.64 -10.94
C ILE A 61 -6.05 3.38 -9.45
N TRP A 62 -5.36 4.31 -8.80
CA TRP A 62 -5.18 4.32 -7.37
C TRP A 62 -6.35 5.05 -6.71
N ILE A 63 -7.03 4.37 -5.76
CA ILE A 63 -8.19 4.88 -5.02
C ILE A 63 -7.85 4.98 -3.52
N PRO A 64 -8.60 5.81 -2.76
CA PRO A 64 -8.38 5.95 -1.32
C PRO A 64 -8.51 4.63 -0.58
N GLN A 65 -7.91 4.54 0.61
CA GLN A 65 -8.15 3.44 1.55
C GLN A 65 -9.67 3.28 1.73
N SER A 66 -10.17 2.06 1.57
CA SER A 66 -11.58 1.80 1.36
C SER A 66 -12.34 1.30 2.59
N GLY A 67 -11.64 0.91 3.68
CA GLY A 67 -12.27 0.49 4.93
C GLY A 67 -12.87 1.65 5.72
N ASN A 68 -13.75 1.34 6.66
CA ASN A 68 -14.37 2.32 7.55
C ASN A 68 -13.34 2.90 8.54
N CYS A 69 -13.31 4.22 8.64
CA CYS A 69 -12.42 4.96 9.53
C CYS A 69 -13.16 5.67 10.67
N GLY A 70 -14.43 5.32 10.90
CA GLY A 70 -15.24 5.90 11.96
C GLY A 70 -15.66 7.35 11.71
N GLY A 71 -16.21 7.64 10.52
CA GLY A 71 -16.71 8.97 10.14
C GLY A 71 -16.19 9.41 8.77
N THR A 72 -16.33 10.70 8.47
CA THR A 72 -15.82 11.27 7.21
C THR A 72 -14.29 11.31 7.25
N SER A 73 -13.66 10.60 6.32
CA SER A 73 -12.21 10.43 6.25
C SER A 73 -11.75 10.13 4.83
N MET A 74 -10.52 10.55 4.50
CA MET A 74 -9.82 10.13 3.28
C MET A 74 -9.26 8.69 3.39
N GLY A 75 -9.33 8.05 4.56
CA GLY A 75 -8.86 6.69 4.76
C GLY A 75 -7.57 6.55 5.57
N TYR A 76 -6.87 7.66 5.87
CA TYR A 76 -5.56 7.63 6.54
C TYR A 76 -5.62 7.50 8.07
N ASN A 77 -6.76 7.11 8.59
CA ASN A 77 -7.00 6.76 9.99
C ASN A 77 -7.74 5.42 10.07
N PRO A 78 -7.12 4.31 9.61
CA PRO A 78 -7.79 3.02 9.47
C PRO A 78 -8.30 2.53 10.83
N MET A 79 -9.54 2.05 10.84
CA MET A 79 -10.18 1.47 12.03
C MET A 79 -10.69 0.06 11.75
N TYR A 80 -11.17 -0.19 10.53
CA TYR A 80 -11.60 -1.49 10.03
C TYR A 80 -10.81 -1.83 8.77
N GLN A 81 -10.25 -3.02 8.70
CA GLN A 81 -9.49 -3.48 7.55
C GLN A 81 -10.06 -4.76 6.91
N PHE A 82 -10.99 -5.46 7.56
CA PHE A 82 -11.58 -6.71 7.04
C PHE A 82 -13.10 -6.70 6.95
N THR A 83 -13.82 -6.13 7.91
CA THR A 83 -15.23 -6.42 8.10
C THR A 83 -16.19 -5.26 7.84
N ASP A 84 -15.70 -4.03 7.79
CA ASP A 84 -16.55 -2.86 7.54
C ASP A 84 -15.93 -1.95 6.47
N TYR A 85 -16.63 -1.88 5.36
CA TYR A 85 -16.29 -1.06 4.20
C TYR A 85 -17.32 0.04 3.92
N ASN A 86 -18.08 0.46 4.94
CA ASN A 86 -18.93 1.66 4.88
C ASN A 86 -18.05 2.91 5.09
N SER A 87 -17.38 3.34 4.04
CA SER A 87 -16.46 4.46 4.06
C SER A 87 -17.11 5.77 3.57
N SER A 88 -16.34 6.85 3.60
CA SER A 88 -16.75 8.13 2.99
C SER A 88 -17.06 8.04 1.50
N PHE A 89 -16.58 7.01 0.81
CA PHE A 89 -16.70 6.87 -0.64
C PHE A 89 -17.82 5.93 -1.08
N GLY A 90 -18.34 5.10 -0.19
CA GLY A 90 -19.41 4.16 -0.46
C GLY A 90 -19.34 2.93 0.45
N ASN A 91 -20.20 1.95 0.19
CA ASN A 91 -20.22 0.68 0.90
C ASN A 91 -19.46 -0.43 0.16
N GLU A 92 -19.29 -1.58 0.81
CA GLU A 92 -18.55 -2.72 0.26
C GLU A 92 -19.09 -3.20 -1.10
N GLN A 93 -20.41 -3.31 -1.24
CA GLN A 93 -21.01 -3.76 -2.50
C GLN A 93 -20.67 -2.81 -3.66
N GLN A 94 -20.69 -1.50 -3.40
CA GLN A 94 -20.34 -0.49 -4.39
C GLN A 94 -18.85 -0.55 -4.74
N LEU A 95 -17.99 -0.77 -3.76
CA LEU A 95 -16.55 -0.97 -3.96
C LEU A 95 -16.28 -2.19 -4.84
N ARG A 96 -16.83 -3.35 -4.48
CA ARG A 96 -16.68 -4.59 -5.26
C ARG A 96 -17.23 -4.44 -6.68
N THR A 97 -18.36 -3.77 -6.84
CA THR A 97 -18.93 -3.47 -8.17
C THR A 97 -17.96 -2.63 -8.99
N MET A 98 -17.38 -1.60 -8.41
CA MET A 98 -16.41 -0.73 -9.08
C MET A 98 -15.16 -1.51 -9.51
N ILE A 99 -14.53 -2.26 -8.60
CA ILE A 99 -13.32 -3.05 -8.88
C ILE A 99 -13.60 -4.06 -10.02
N ASN A 100 -14.71 -4.78 -9.94
CA ASN A 100 -15.09 -5.75 -10.98
C ASN A 100 -15.38 -5.09 -12.32
N THR A 101 -16.02 -3.91 -12.32
CA THR A 101 -16.30 -3.15 -13.55
C THR A 101 -15.00 -2.68 -14.19
N PHE A 102 -14.07 -2.15 -13.41
CA PHE A 102 -12.75 -1.73 -13.90
C PHE A 102 -11.97 -2.93 -14.47
N LYS A 103 -11.90 -4.02 -13.74
CA LYS A 103 -11.23 -5.24 -14.18
C LYS A 103 -11.80 -5.78 -15.50
N ALA A 104 -13.13 -5.76 -15.68
CA ALA A 104 -13.78 -6.18 -16.92
C ALA A 104 -13.44 -5.30 -18.13
N LYS A 105 -12.93 -4.07 -17.89
CA LYS A 105 -12.51 -3.11 -18.91
C LYS A 105 -10.98 -3.03 -19.07
N GLY A 106 -10.23 -3.88 -18.38
CA GLY A 106 -8.77 -3.88 -18.42
C GLY A 106 -8.10 -2.80 -17.56
N LEU A 107 -8.87 -2.09 -16.73
CA LEU A 107 -8.36 -1.09 -15.78
C LEU A 107 -8.09 -1.75 -14.42
N GLY A 108 -6.84 -1.81 -13.99
CA GLY A 108 -6.45 -2.35 -12.69
C GLY A 108 -6.69 -1.35 -11.57
N THR A 109 -7.08 -1.83 -10.39
CA THR A 109 -7.31 -0.98 -9.21
C THR A 109 -6.18 -1.16 -8.20
N ILE A 110 -5.58 -0.07 -7.75
CA ILE A 110 -4.51 -0.02 -6.75
C ILE A 110 -5.12 0.40 -5.41
N ALA A 111 -4.98 -0.46 -4.41
CA ALA A 111 -5.43 -0.16 -3.04
C ALA A 111 -4.45 0.78 -2.35
N ASP A 112 -4.96 1.75 -1.59
CA ASP A 112 -4.18 2.52 -0.62
C ASP A 112 -4.05 1.72 0.69
N VAL A 113 -2.82 1.36 1.06
CA VAL A 113 -2.52 0.47 2.19
C VAL A 113 -1.91 1.28 3.31
N VAL A 114 -2.68 1.52 4.35
CA VAL A 114 -2.25 2.23 5.56
C VAL A 114 -1.97 1.20 6.64
N ILE A 115 -0.70 0.87 6.82
CA ILE A 115 -0.23 -0.12 7.83
C ILE A 115 0.90 0.42 8.71
N ASN A 116 1.35 1.67 8.48
CA ASN A 116 2.27 2.31 9.41
C ASN A 116 1.63 2.44 10.79
N HIS A 117 0.39 2.86 10.82
CA HIS A 117 -0.34 3.17 12.03
C HIS A 117 -1.80 2.68 11.98
N HIS A 118 -2.44 2.65 13.13
CA HIS A 118 -3.85 2.29 13.24
C HIS A 118 -4.57 3.19 14.25
N LYS A 119 -5.82 3.52 13.93
CA LYS A 119 -6.68 4.29 14.82
C LYS A 119 -7.25 3.39 15.90
N ASP A 120 -7.21 3.85 17.14
CA ASP A 120 -7.91 3.23 18.24
C ASP A 120 -9.43 3.42 18.16
N THR A 121 -10.16 2.55 18.79
CA THR A 121 -11.61 2.68 19.00
C THR A 121 -11.92 3.32 20.35
N LYS A 122 -11.01 3.13 21.31
CA LYS A 122 -11.16 3.56 22.70
C LYS A 122 -9.83 3.52 23.43
N ASP A 123 -9.68 4.38 24.42
CA ASP A 123 -8.58 4.33 25.37
C ASP A 123 -7.19 4.23 24.73
N TRP A 124 -6.96 4.98 23.63
CA TRP A 124 -5.68 5.18 22.95
C TRP A 124 -5.08 3.93 22.27
N VAL A 125 -5.16 2.76 22.88
CA VAL A 125 -4.55 1.51 22.38
C VAL A 125 -5.53 0.32 22.40
N VAL A 126 -6.83 0.60 22.41
CA VAL A 126 -7.86 -0.44 22.24
C VAL A 126 -8.34 -0.37 20.80
N PHE A 127 -8.04 -1.40 20.02
CA PHE A 127 -8.34 -1.45 18.60
C PHE A 127 -9.59 -2.28 18.32
N GLN A 128 -10.10 -2.18 17.10
CA GLN A 128 -11.22 -3.00 16.66
C GLN A 128 -10.76 -4.44 16.47
N ARG A 129 -11.44 -5.38 17.14
CA ARG A 129 -11.30 -6.80 16.86
C ARG A 129 -12.18 -7.15 15.66
N GLU A 130 -11.58 -7.80 14.67
CA GLU A 130 -12.27 -8.24 13.47
C GLU A 130 -12.17 -9.76 13.33
N GLU A 131 -13.19 -10.38 12.74
CA GLU A 131 -13.18 -11.81 12.43
C GLU A 131 -13.52 -12.00 10.96
N TYR A 132 -12.58 -12.56 10.24
CA TYR A 132 -12.72 -12.76 8.79
C TYR A 132 -12.22 -14.15 8.42
N ASN A 133 -13.02 -14.86 7.63
CA ASN A 133 -12.73 -16.23 7.14
C ASN A 133 -12.30 -17.20 8.25
N GLY A 134 -13.00 -17.15 9.41
CA GLY A 134 -12.72 -17.98 10.58
C GLY A 134 -11.42 -17.67 11.33
N LYS A 135 -10.76 -16.54 11.00
CA LYS A 135 -9.57 -16.05 11.66
C LYS A 135 -9.87 -14.76 12.41
N VAL A 136 -9.19 -14.55 13.54
CA VAL A 136 -9.28 -13.32 14.33
C VAL A 136 -8.12 -12.41 14.00
N TYR A 137 -8.43 -11.15 13.74
CA TYR A 137 -7.50 -10.07 13.53
C TYR A 137 -7.73 -8.99 14.56
N GLU A 138 -6.80 -8.82 15.47
CA GLU A 138 -6.89 -7.88 16.57
C GLU A 138 -5.50 -7.35 16.90
N LEU A 139 -5.35 -6.03 16.88
CA LEU A 139 -4.15 -5.36 17.36
C LEU A 139 -4.29 -5.08 18.85
N LEU A 140 -3.19 -5.18 19.56
CA LEU A 140 -3.10 -5.02 21.01
C LEU A 140 -2.16 -3.86 21.35
N SER A 141 -2.20 -3.38 22.59
CA SER A 141 -1.23 -2.40 23.08
C SER A 141 0.23 -2.87 22.91
N THR A 142 0.47 -4.17 22.98
CA THR A 142 1.79 -4.78 22.75
C THR A 142 2.24 -4.79 21.31
N ASP A 143 1.39 -4.38 20.38
CA ASP A 143 1.68 -4.22 18.95
C ASP A 143 2.03 -2.79 18.56
N VAL A 144 1.98 -1.86 19.53
CA VAL A 144 2.30 -0.43 19.33
C VAL A 144 3.74 -0.18 19.75
N CYS A 145 4.46 0.58 18.92
CA CYS A 145 5.86 0.95 19.15
C CYS A 145 6.04 1.67 20.49
N LYS A 146 7.14 1.35 21.19
CA LYS A 146 7.43 1.91 22.53
C LYS A 146 7.55 3.43 22.52
N ASN A 147 8.08 4.00 21.44
CA ASN A 147 8.29 5.44 21.28
C ASN A 147 7.10 6.15 20.63
N ASP A 148 6.00 5.46 20.33
CA ASP A 148 4.82 6.01 19.67
C ASP A 148 4.39 7.35 20.30
N ASP A 149 4.11 8.34 19.43
CA ASP A 149 3.76 9.72 19.80
C ASP A 149 4.78 10.36 20.77
N GLY A 150 6.08 10.19 20.48
CA GLY A 150 7.16 10.67 21.33
C GLY A 150 7.16 10.07 22.73
N GLY A 151 6.60 8.87 22.89
CA GLY A 151 6.49 8.15 24.16
C GLY A 151 5.25 8.49 25.00
N LYS A 152 4.33 9.31 24.50
CA LYS A 152 3.07 9.66 25.21
C LYS A 152 2.17 8.44 25.39
N THR A 153 2.10 7.59 24.37
CA THR A 153 1.35 6.34 24.41
C THR A 153 1.85 5.44 25.51
N LYS A 154 3.17 5.32 25.66
CA LYS A 154 3.76 4.55 26.75
C LYS A 154 3.40 5.15 28.11
N ALA A 155 3.52 6.46 28.26
CA ALA A 155 3.15 7.13 29.52
C ALA A 155 1.68 6.88 29.88
N PHE A 156 0.78 6.90 28.90
CA PHE A 156 -0.64 6.56 29.11
C PHE A 156 -0.81 5.10 29.54
N CYS A 157 -0.20 4.14 28.82
CA CYS A 157 -0.27 2.73 29.16
C CYS A 157 0.25 2.42 30.58
N ASP A 158 1.34 3.07 30.98
CA ASP A 158 1.89 2.93 32.32
C ASP A 158 0.86 3.34 33.41
N THR A 159 0.04 4.38 33.16
CA THR A 159 -1.04 4.78 34.11
C THR A 159 -2.13 3.73 34.24
N LYS A 160 -2.29 2.87 33.23
CA LYS A 160 -3.29 1.78 33.19
C LYS A 160 -2.73 0.43 33.62
N GLY A 161 -1.41 0.32 33.81
CA GLY A 161 -0.73 -0.95 34.00
C GLY A 161 -0.73 -1.86 32.77
N TRP A 162 -0.84 -1.26 31.57
CA TRP A 162 -0.84 -2.00 30.30
C TRP A 162 0.57 -2.10 29.74
N SER A 163 0.89 -3.26 29.19
CA SER A 163 2.16 -3.47 28.48
C SER A 163 2.08 -2.95 27.04
N MET A 164 3.20 -2.45 26.56
CA MET A 164 3.43 -2.11 25.14
C MET A 164 4.54 -2.97 24.57
N SER A 165 4.79 -2.85 23.25
CA SER A 165 5.98 -3.39 22.64
C SER A 165 7.24 -2.88 23.36
N ALA A 166 8.27 -3.73 23.41
CA ALA A 166 9.62 -3.33 23.88
C ALA A 166 10.42 -2.60 22.79
N ASN A 167 9.98 -2.67 21.53
CA ASN A 167 10.68 -2.13 20.37
C ASN A 167 10.26 -0.66 20.13
N ASN A 168 11.23 0.13 19.71
CA ASN A 168 10.94 1.42 19.09
C ASN A 168 10.53 1.22 17.63
N ASP A 169 9.94 2.25 17.07
CA ASP A 169 9.70 2.33 15.64
C ASP A 169 10.98 2.04 14.85
N THR A 170 10.82 1.41 13.71
CA THR A 170 11.92 1.06 12.81
C THR A 170 12.12 2.10 11.70
N GLY A 171 11.30 3.14 11.69
CA GLY A 171 11.33 4.28 10.79
C GLY A 171 11.15 5.60 11.53
N GLU A 172 10.43 6.53 10.90
CA GLU A 172 10.12 7.84 11.47
C GLU A 172 8.86 7.73 12.36
N ASP A 173 8.99 8.12 13.64
CA ASP A 173 7.85 8.25 14.56
C ASP A 173 6.86 9.31 14.06
N TRP A 174 5.57 9.01 14.13
CA TRP A 174 4.51 9.91 13.73
C TRP A 174 3.49 10.10 14.85
N ASP A 175 3.27 11.32 15.27
CA ASP A 175 2.40 11.68 16.41
C ASP A 175 0.89 11.76 16.07
N GLY A 176 0.43 10.98 15.08
CA GLY A 176 -0.97 10.93 14.67
C GLY A 176 -1.77 9.83 15.36
N PHE A 177 -1.78 8.66 14.74
CA PHE A 177 -2.39 7.43 15.29
C PHE A 177 -1.30 6.48 15.78
N ARG A 178 -1.67 5.28 16.24
CA ARG A 178 -0.73 4.37 16.91
C ARG A 178 0.19 3.68 15.92
N ASP A 179 1.49 3.98 15.96
CA ASP A 179 2.50 3.36 15.12
C ASP A 179 2.68 1.90 15.47
N LEU A 180 2.57 1.04 14.45
CA LEU A 180 2.60 -0.41 14.63
C LEU A 180 4.01 -0.95 14.67
N ASP A 181 4.32 -1.80 15.65
CA ASP A 181 5.57 -2.51 15.72
C ASP A 181 5.62 -3.67 14.71
N HIS A 182 6.13 -3.42 13.53
CA HIS A 182 6.29 -4.46 12.50
C HIS A 182 7.23 -5.61 12.87
N ASN A 183 7.97 -5.54 13.98
CA ASN A 183 8.68 -6.70 14.51
C ASN A 183 7.74 -7.64 15.29
N SER A 184 6.54 -7.19 15.69
CA SER A 184 5.54 -8.05 16.30
C SER A 184 5.03 -9.10 15.31
N ALA A 185 5.05 -10.38 15.73
CA ALA A 185 4.47 -11.46 14.95
C ALA A 185 2.95 -11.25 14.71
N ASN A 186 2.25 -10.62 15.66
CA ASN A 186 0.83 -10.32 15.52
C ASN A 186 0.59 -9.22 14.48
N VAL A 187 1.40 -8.15 14.46
CA VAL A 187 1.33 -7.12 13.40
C VAL A 187 1.61 -7.73 12.03
N GLN A 188 2.63 -8.58 11.92
CA GLN A 188 2.95 -9.27 10.67
C GLN A 188 1.80 -10.18 10.20
N TYR A 189 1.19 -10.93 11.12
CA TYR A 189 0.01 -11.75 10.84
C TYR A 189 -1.16 -10.90 10.36
N TYR A 190 -1.43 -9.80 11.05
CA TYR A 190 -2.50 -8.85 10.73
C TYR A 190 -2.30 -8.22 9.34
N CYS A 191 -1.12 -7.66 9.08
CA CYS A 191 -0.80 -7.01 7.81
C CYS A 191 -0.81 -7.98 6.62
N ASN A 192 -0.25 -9.19 6.80
CA ASN A 192 -0.32 -10.22 5.76
C ASN A 192 -1.75 -10.63 5.44
N GLY A 193 -2.58 -10.82 6.46
CA GLY A 193 -4.00 -11.15 6.26
C GLY A 193 -4.75 -10.03 5.56
N TYR A 194 -4.45 -8.77 5.89
CA TYR A 194 -5.06 -7.62 5.23
C TYR A 194 -4.67 -7.52 3.75
N ILE A 195 -3.40 -7.70 3.42
CA ILE A 195 -2.93 -7.68 2.03
C ILE A 195 -3.54 -8.82 1.23
N ASP A 196 -3.58 -10.04 1.79
CA ASP A 196 -4.27 -11.18 1.16
C ASP A 196 -5.74 -10.88 0.89
N PHE A 197 -6.44 -10.30 1.87
CA PHE A 197 -7.84 -9.88 1.72
C PHE A 197 -8.04 -8.85 0.61
N LEU A 198 -7.19 -7.82 0.53
CA LEU A 198 -7.26 -6.82 -0.54
C LEU A 198 -7.11 -7.44 -1.93
N LEU A 199 -6.10 -8.30 -2.11
CA LEU A 199 -5.76 -8.87 -3.41
C LEU A 199 -6.73 -9.98 -3.82
N ASN A 200 -7.01 -10.92 -2.91
CA ASN A 200 -7.69 -12.18 -3.26
C ASN A 200 -9.19 -12.15 -2.97
N ASP A 201 -9.67 -11.35 -2.02
CA ASP A 201 -11.11 -11.23 -1.72
C ASP A 201 -11.74 -10.01 -2.38
N LEU A 202 -11.20 -8.80 -2.18
CA LEU A 202 -11.71 -7.60 -2.82
C LEU A 202 -11.31 -7.49 -4.30
N GLY A 203 -10.20 -8.12 -4.70
CA GLY A 203 -9.77 -8.23 -6.10
C GLY A 203 -8.97 -7.04 -6.62
N TYR A 204 -8.28 -6.31 -5.74
CA TYR A 204 -7.33 -5.28 -6.16
C TYR A 204 -6.20 -5.86 -7.01
N THR A 205 -5.70 -5.07 -7.94
CA THR A 205 -4.59 -5.45 -8.84
C THR A 205 -3.23 -5.27 -8.19
N GLY A 206 -3.12 -4.30 -7.27
CA GLY A 206 -1.86 -3.96 -6.61
C GLY A 206 -2.07 -2.98 -5.47
N LEU A 207 -0.97 -2.48 -4.92
CA LEU A 207 -0.92 -1.78 -3.65
C LEU A 207 -0.09 -0.49 -3.76
N ARG A 208 -0.59 0.57 -3.15
CA ARG A 208 0.18 1.77 -2.80
C ARG A 208 0.31 1.82 -1.28
N TYR A 209 1.51 1.73 -0.79
CA TYR A 209 1.78 1.83 0.65
C TYR A 209 1.93 3.27 1.10
N ASP A 210 1.10 3.65 2.07
CA ASP A 210 1.14 4.94 2.75
C ASP A 210 2.32 5.03 3.71
N MET A 211 2.87 6.23 3.87
CA MET A 211 3.86 6.56 4.91
C MET A 211 4.98 5.53 5.09
N VAL A 212 5.59 5.05 4.01
CA VAL A 212 6.62 3.98 4.08
C VAL A 212 7.94 4.41 4.72
N LYS A 213 8.08 5.66 5.13
CA LYS A 213 9.18 6.13 5.98
C LYS A 213 8.98 5.79 7.44
N GLY A 214 7.76 5.50 7.86
CA GLY A 214 7.43 5.22 9.24
C GLY A 214 7.85 3.82 9.71
N TYR A 215 8.26 2.91 8.80
CA TYR A 215 8.76 1.58 9.17
C TYR A 215 9.82 1.08 8.18
N ALA A 216 10.64 0.12 8.61
CA ALA A 216 11.73 -0.37 7.78
C ALA A 216 11.22 -1.05 6.50
N SER A 217 11.82 -0.69 5.37
CA SER A 217 11.44 -1.16 4.02
C SER A 217 11.41 -2.68 3.85
N ARG A 218 12.21 -3.42 4.65
CA ARG A 218 12.20 -4.89 4.65
C ARG A 218 10.81 -5.48 4.94
N PHE A 219 9.97 -4.78 5.70
CA PHE A 219 8.61 -5.26 6.00
C PHE A 219 7.70 -5.14 4.78
N THR A 220 7.75 -4.04 4.03
CA THR A 220 7.07 -3.95 2.73
C THR A 220 7.53 -5.09 1.80
N GLY A 221 8.85 -5.34 1.75
CA GLY A 221 9.42 -6.44 0.97
C GLY A 221 8.89 -7.80 1.40
N MET A 222 8.86 -8.07 2.69
CA MET A 222 8.35 -9.32 3.26
C MET A 222 6.87 -9.53 2.93
N TYR A 223 6.02 -8.53 3.16
CA TYR A 223 4.57 -8.61 2.88
C TYR A 223 4.30 -8.85 1.40
N ASN A 224 4.99 -8.13 0.52
CA ASN A 224 4.83 -8.29 -0.92
C ASN A 224 5.29 -9.66 -1.42
N SER A 225 6.43 -10.14 -0.92
CA SER A 225 6.93 -11.47 -1.28
C SER A 225 5.99 -12.60 -0.83
N GLN A 226 5.44 -12.49 0.38
CA GLN A 226 4.51 -13.50 0.92
C GLN A 226 3.17 -13.53 0.20
N ASN A 227 2.74 -12.40 -0.36
CA ASN A 227 1.45 -12.26 -1.08
C ASN A 227 1.61 -12.20 -2.61
N ALA A 228 2.81 -12.44 -3.14
CA ALA A 228 3.12 -12.41 -4.58
C ALA A 228 2.63 -11.13 -5.28
N VAL A 229 2.80 -9.97 -4.65
CA VAL A 229 2.33 -8.68 -5.15
C VAL A 229 3.07 -8.29 -6.42
N GLN A 230 2.34 -8.01 -7.50
CA GLN A 230 2.92 -7.65 -8.80
C GLN A 230 3.04 -6.15 -9.02
N PHE A 231 2.11 -5.35 -8.47
CA PHE A 231 2.13 -3.90 -8.53
C PHE A 231 2.19 -3.35 -7.12
N SER A 232 3.33 -2.79 -6.74
CA SER A 232 3.56 -2.17 -5.44
C SER A 232 4.35 -0.89 -5.59
N VAL A 233 3.84 0.19 -5.02
CA VAL A 233 4.52 1.48 -4.96
C VAL A 233 4.44 2.06 -3.55
N GLY A 234 5.58 2.49 -3.01
CA GLY A 234 5.67 3.13 -1.70
C GLY A 234 5.66 4.65 -1.78
N GLU A 235 4.96 5.28 -0.84
CA GLU A 235 5.01 6.72 -0.65
C GLU A 235 6.18 7.10 0.26
N ASN A 236 7.37 7.20 -0.34
CA ASN A 236 8.56 7.71 0.33
C ASN A 236 8.86 9.12 -0.20
N TRP A 237 8.37 10.16 0.49
CA TRP A 237 8.51 11.56 0.06
C TRP A 237 9.88 12.18 0.32
N ASP A 238 10.93 11.42 0.07
CA ASP A 238 12.29 11.94 0.10
C ASP A 238 12.67 12.58 -1.23
N GLY A 239 13.14 13.82 -1.19
CA GLY A 239 13.61 14.57 -2.37
C GLY A 239 15.01 14.18 -2.83
N TYR A 240 15.72 13.35 -2.09
CA TYR A 240 17.07 12.91 -2.40
C TYR A 240 17.09 11.47 -2.89
N TRP A 241 17.45 11.31 -4.16
CA TRP A 241 17.42 10.01 -4.84
C TRP A 241 18.16 8.88 -4.12
N PRO A 242 19.35 9.06 -3.56
CA PRO A 242 20.03 7.97 -2.85
C PRO A 242 19.23 7.42 -1.67
N ASN A 243 18.50 8.25 -0.94
CA ASN A 243 17.63 7.80 0.16
C ASN A 243 16.46 6.98 -0.38
N LEU A 244 15.81 7.47 -1.45
CA LEU A 244 14.73 6.76 -2.12
C LEU A 244 15.20 5.40 -2.64
N LYS A 245 16.38 5.37 -3.29
CA LYS A 245 17.00 4.13 -3.76
C LYS A 245 17.32 3.16 -2.60
N THR A 246 17.80 3.67 -1.49
CA THR A 246 18.06 2.86 -0.29
C THR A 246 16.79 2.20 0.22
N TRP A 247 15.68 2.93 0.23
CA TRP A 247 14.39 2.36 0.60
C TRP A 247 13.95 1.25 -0.38
N ILE A 248 14.03 1.49 -1.69
CA ILE A 248 13.70 0.50 -2.73
C ILE A 248 14.58 -0.75 -2.56
N ASP A 249 15.90 -0.57 -2.43
CA ASP A 249 16.84 -1.68 -2.24
C ASP A 249 16.57 -2.47 -0.95
N GLY A 250 16.09 -1.80 0.09
CA GLY A 250 15.72 -2.41 1.36
C GLY A 250 14.44 -3.27 1.29
N THR A 251 13.65 -3.18 0.20
CA THR A 251 12.50 -4.09 -0.01
C THR A 251 12.90 -5.44 -0.61
N LYS A 252 14.18 -5.67 -0.89
CA LYS A 252 14.63 -6.92 -1.52
C LYS A 252 14.37 -8.13 -0.64
N VAL A 253 13.81 -9.17 -1.24
CA VAL A 253 13.71 -10.53 -0.71
C VAL A 253 14.36 -11.46 -1.73
N ASP A 254 15.30 -12.29 -1.29
CA ASP A 254 16.08 -13.19 -2.16
C ASP A 254 16.69 -12.50 -3.39
N GLY A 255 17.13 -11.27 -3.21
CA GLY A 255 17.76 -10.45 -4.25
C GLY A 255 16.79 -9.75 -5.21
N VAL A 256 15.48 -9.96 -5.06
CA VAL A 256 14.42 -9.38 -5.91
C VAL A 256 13.78 -8.19 -5.21
N ILE A 257 13.76 -7.03 -5.85
CA ILE A 257 13.04 -5.83 -5.38
C ILE A 257 11.54 -6.14 -5.33
N GLN A 258 10.89 -5.82 -4.21
CA GLN A 258 9.48 -6.13 -3.97
C GLN A 258 8.56 -4.91 -4.06
N SER A 259 9.09 -3.70 -4.17
CA SER A 259 8.29 -2.48 -4.34
C SER A 259 9.05 -1.40 -5.10
N ALA A 260 8.36 -0.70 -5.98
CA ALA A 260 8.79 0.60 -6.48
C ALA A 260 8.47 1.70 -5.45
N ALA A 261 8.86 2.94 -5.74
CA ALA A 261 8.46 4.12 -4.99
C ALA A 261 8.05 5.25 -5.94
N PHE A 262 7.20 6.17 -5.49
CA PHE A 262 6.94 7.40 -6.23
C PHE A 262 8.22 8.24 -6.37
N ASP A 263 8.47 8.75 -7.57
CA ASP A 263 9.66 9.58 -7.84
C ASP A 263 9.48 11.01 -7.31
N PHE A 264 9.58 11.17 -5.99
CA PHE A 264 9.51 12.49 -5.34
C PHE A 264 10.67 13.42 -5.73
N PRO A 265 11.91 12.96 -5.94
CA PRO A 265 12.97 13.80 -6.48
C PRO A 265 12.58 14.46 -7.81
N PHE A 266 12.04 13.69 -8.77
CA PHE A 266 11.53 14.25 -10.02
C PHE A 266 10.34 15.18 -9.80
N ARG A 267 9.37 14.78 -8.98
CA ARG A 267 8.18 15.59 -8.65
C ARG A 267 8.57 16.97 -8.11
N TYR A 268 9.52 17.02 -7.17
CA TYR A 268 9.98 18.30 -6.62
C TYR A 268 10.71 19.15 -7.64
N THR A 269 11.58 18.53 -8.46
CA THR A 269 12.26 19.22 -9.57
C THR A 269 11.26 19.76 -10.58
N ALA A 270 10.29 18.97 -11.01
CA ALA A 270 9.27 19.40 -11.97
C ALA A 270 8.43 20.56 -11.42
N ARG A 271 8.01 20.50 -10.16
CA ARG A 271 7.31 21.60 -9.47
C ARG A 271 8.15 22.89 -9.48
N ASP A 272 9.42 22.77 -9.14
CA ASP A 272 10.33 23.93 -9.04
C ASP A 272 10.63 24.53 -10.42
N VAL A 273 10.73 23.69 -11.45
CA VAL A 273 10.85 24.13 -12.85
C VAL A 273 9.65 24.97 -13.27
N VAL A 274 8.44 24.51 -12.98
CA VAL A 274 7.21 25.23 -13.32
C VAL A 274 7.10 26.55 -12.55
N ASN A 275 7.30 26.51 -11.23
CA ASN A 275 7.18 27.69 -10.36
C ASN A 275 8.20 28.77 -10.69
N ASN A 276 9.42 28.40 -11.05
CA ASN A 276 10.51 29.33 -11.34
C ASN A 276 10.70 29.58 -12.86
N LYS A 277 9.92 28.88 -13.73
CA LYS A 277 10.06 28.93 -15.20
C LYS A 277 11.48 28.61 -15.70
N ASP A 278 12.21 27.76 -14.96
CA ASP A 278 13.59 27.36 -15.29
C ASP A 278 13.64 25.95 -15.90
N TRP A 279 13.24 25.85 -17.15
CA TRP A 279 13.14 24.59 -17.88
C TRP A 279 14.48 23.88 -18.09
N ARG A 280 15.62 24.58 -17.91
CA ARG A 280 16.97 23.99 -18.06
C ARG A 280 17.21 22.88 -17.01
N LYS A 281 16.54 22.93 -15.87
CA LYS A 281 16.64 21.91 -14.82
C LYS A 281 16.13 20.53 -15.26
N LEU A 282 15.25 20.45 -16.27
CA LEU A 282 14.79 19.18 -16.82
C LEU A 282 15.85 18.49 -17.72
N ALA A 283 16.91 19.20 -18.11
CA ALA A 283 18.03 18.61 -18.85
C ALA A 283 19.04 17.91 -17.92
N ASP A 284 18.83 17.91 -16.63
CA ASP A 284 19.70 17.22 -15.66
C ASP A 284 19.58 15.70 -15.84
N GLN A 285 20.68 15.07 -16.26
CA GLN A 285 20.72 13.63 -16.51
C GLN A 285 20.52 12.80 -15.24
N SER A 286 20.70 13.37 -14.05
CA SER A 286 20.40 12.69 -12.78
C SER A 286 18.91 12.41 -12.58
N LEU A 287 18.04 13.03 -13.37
CA LEU A 287 16.60 12.76 -13.40
C LEU A 287 16.23 11.54 -14.25
N ALA A 288 17.12 11.06 -15.10
CA ALA A 288 16.93 9.83 -15.88
C ALA A 288 17.25 8.62 -14.98
N ARG A 289 16.26 7.75 -14.75
CA ARG A 289 16.36 6.62 -13.82
C ARG A 289 15.73 5.36 -14.37
#